data_33c878cc511cb0cac86033f9bf914e55
#
_entry.id   33c878cc511cb0cac86033f9bf914e55
#
_cell.length_a   1.000
_cell.length_b   1.000
_cell.length_c   1.000
_cell.angle_alpha   90.00
_cell.angle_beta   90.00
_cell.angle_gamma   90.00
#
_symmetry.space_group_name_H-M   'P 1'
#
loop_
_entity.id
_entity.type
_entity.pdbx_description
1 polymer ?
#
loop_
_entity_poly.entity_id
_entity_poly.type
_entity_poly.pdbx_seq_one_letter_code
_entity_poly.pdbx_strand_id
1 'polypeptide(L)'
;MLFRSKVITIDEGIPGYRNEALEIVKKVCGELDVDYKIYSYKDLFELTLDEALDLRENEKTSSCSMCGTFRRRAMDYAAKDIDADLIATGHNLDDTLQTFVINMLSGDTTQVGWMNPDTSANSLRKIKPFCEIYEAEIVFYAFTNDMPFQSEPCPHMNEGIRTDIREFLNSLENQRSGIKNNLYQSIIKVSDVMKNSNSNSKEKTNCEKCGSECTGNVCSVCTMVLKLKSNQT
;
A
#
# COMPACT_ATOMS: atom_id res chain seq x y z
N MET A 1 -16.61 0.94 -24.62
CA MET A 1 -15.28 0.43 -24.23
C MET A 1 -15.50 -0.41 -22.99
N LEU A 2 -15.32 -1.72 -23.08
CA LEU A 2 -15.47 -2.62 -21.94
C LEU A 2 -14.15 -2.61 -21.15
N PHE A 3 -14.17 -2.24 -19.88
CA PHE A 3 -13.03 -2.40 -19.00
C PHE A 3 -12.78 -3.90 -18.80
N ARG A 4 -11.57 -4.37 -19.10
CA ARG A 4 -11.11 -5.70 -18.70
C ARG A 4 -10.43 -5.55 -17.36
N SER A 5 -11.09 -6.02 -16.30
CA SER A 5 -10.53 -6.03 -14.96
C SER A 5 -9.92 -7.39 -14.65
N LYS A 6 -8.74 -7.40 -14.04
CA LYS A 6 -8.12 -8.57 -13.42
C LYS A 6 -7.80 -8.27 -11.97
N VAL A 7 -8.02 -9.21 -11.10
CA VAL A 7 -7.67 -9.06 -9.68
C VAL A 7 -6.26 -9.59 -9.46
N ILE A 8 -5.43 -8.79 -8.82
CA ILE A 8 -4.14 -9.25 -8.29
C ILE A 8 -4.19 -9.21 -6.76
N THR A 9 -3.71 -10.26 -6.12
CA THR A 9 -3.54 -10.29 -4.67
C THR A 9 -2.09 -10.64 -4.34
N ILE A 10 -1.58 -10.00 -3.30
CA ILE A 10 -0.22 -10.20 -2.83
C ILE A 10 -0.27 -11.04 -1.57
N ASP A 11 0.47 -12.14 -1.57
CA ASP A 11 0.68 -12.99 -0.41
C ASP A 11 1.99 -12.61 0.28
N GLU A 12 1.89 -12.02 1.45
CA GLU A 12 3.03 -11.60 2.26
C GLU A 12 3.67 -12.76 3.02
N GLY A 13 3.03 -13.93 3.03
CA GLY A 13 3.50 -15.13 3.72
C GLY A 13 3.39 -15.03 5.24
N ILE A 14 2.34 -14.39 5.76
CA ILE A 14 2.02 -14.34 7.20
C ILE A 14 1.07 -15.52 7.49
N PRO A 15 1.53 -16.57 8.20
CA PRO A 15 0.74 -17.77 8.44
C PRO A 15 -0.54 -17.48 9.23
N GLY A 16 -1.64 -18.16 8.87
CA GLY A 16 -2.95 -17.97 9.48
C GLY A 16 -3.66 -16.74 8.93
N TYR A 17 -3.09 -15.56 9.13
CA TYR A 17 -3.66 -14.29 8.70
C TYR A 17 -3.90 -14.22 7.18
N ARG A 18 -2.88 -14.56 6.38
CA ARG A 18 -3.01 -14.38 4.92
C ARG A 18 -3.83 -15.46 4.24
N ASN A 19 -3.87 -16.66 4.81
CA ASN A 19 -4.63 -17.78 4.26
C ASN A 19 -6.13 -17.47 4.13
N GLU A 20 -6.74 -16.89 5.16
CA GLU A 20 -8.14 -16.47 5.15
C GLU A 20 -8.41 -15.45 4.03
N ALA A 21 -7.59 -14.42 3.92
CA ALA A 21 -7.75 -13.40 2.89
C ALA A 21 -7.65 -13.99 1.47
N LEU A 22 -6.76 -14.95 1.24
CA LEU A 22 -6.62 -15.61 -0.06
C LEU A 22 -7.85 -16.45 -0.41
N GLU A 23 -8.44 -17.18 0.56
CA GLU A 23 -9.68 -17.94 0.32
C GLU A 23 -10.86 -17.01 0.03
N ILE A 24 -10.97 -15.88 0.74
CA ILE A 24 -11.98 -14.85 0.45
C ILE A 24 -11.84 -14.32 -0.97
N VAL A 25 -10.62 -13.97 -1.39
CA VAL A 25 -10.37 -13.49 -2.75
C VAL A 25 -10.76 -14.51 -3.81
N LYS A 26 -10.39 -15.78 -3.62
CA LYS A 26 -10.77 -16.88 -4.54
C LYS A 26 -12.28 -17.01 -4.66
N LYS A 27 -12.98 -17.00 -3.52
CA LYS A 27 -14.45 -17.09 -3.47
C LYS A 27 -15.09 -15.93 -4.21
N VAL A 28 -14.73 -14.69 -3.86
CA VAL A 28 -15.33 -13.48 -4.47
C VAL A 28 -15.04 -13.39 -5.97
N CYS A 29 -13.82 -13.71 -6.40
CA CYS A 29 -13.48 -13.70 -7.83
C CYS A 29 -14.26 -14.77 -8.61
N GLY A 30 -14.47 -15.95 -7.99
CA GLY A 30 -15.31 -16.99 -8.60
C GLY A 30 -16.78 -16.61 -8.71
N GLU A 31 -17.34 -15.96 -7.69
CA GLU A 31 -18.73 -15.47 -7.68
C GLU A 31 -18.96 -14.35 -8.72
N LEU A 32 -17.96 -13.50 -8.94
CA LEU A 32 -18.02 -12.37 -9.87
C LEU A 32 -17.54 -12.72 -11.30
N ASP A 33 -17.10 -13.96 -11.53
CA ASP A 33 -16.50 -14.40 -12.81
C ASP A 33 -15.35 -13.49 -13.27
N VAL A 34 -14.45 -13.13 -12.33
CA VAL A 34 -13.31 -12.25 -12.58
C VAL A 34 -12.00 -13.04 -12.46
N ASP A 35 -11.14 -12.91 -13.46
CA ASP A 35 -9.80 -13.48 -13.42
C ASP A 35 -8.99 -12.91 -12.26
N TYR A 36 -8.28 -13.79 -11.53
CA TYR A 36 -7.36 -13.36 -10.47
C TYR A 36 -6.01 -14.05 -10.56
N LYS A 37 -4.98 -13.41 -10.04
CA LYS A 37 -3.63 -13.97 -9.91
C LYS A 37 -3.03 -13.63 -8.55
N ILE A 38 -2.38 -14.62 -7.93
CA ILE A 38 -1.70 -14.49 -6.64
C ILE A 38 -0.21 -14.35 -6.90
N TYR A 39 0.43 -13.37 -6.23
CA TYR A 39 1.88 -13.18 -6.23
C TYR A 39 2.36 -13.20 -4.80
N SER A 40 3.37 -14.03 -4.49
CA SER A 40 3.90 -14.12 -3.14
C SER A 40 5.21 -13.35 -2.98
N TYR A 41 5.48 -12.87 -1.77
CA TYR A 41 6.80 -12.34 -1.43
C TYR A 41 7.87 -13.41 -1.55
N LYS A 42 7.53 -14.66 -1.22
CA LYS A 42 8.45 -15.78 -1.32
C LYS A 42 8.95 -15.99 -2.75
N ASP A 43 8.05 -15.94 -3.73
CA ASP A 43 8.41 -16.09 -5.14
C ASP A 43 9.17 -14.88 -5.70
N LEU A 44 8.79 -13.67 -5.27
CA LEU A 44 9.36 -12.43 -5.81
C LEU A 44 10.67 -12.00 -5.14
N PHE A 45 10.83 -12.29 -3.85
CA PHE A 45 11.93 -11.78 -3.03
C PHE A 45 12.71 -12.89 -2.31
N GLU A 46 12.28 -14.17 -2.45
CA GLU A 46 12.81 -15.36 -1.78
C GLU A 46 12.63 -15.37 -0.25
N LEU A 47 11.85 -14.42 0.27
CA LEU A 47 11.57 -14.25 1.69
C LEU A 47 10.07 -13.98 1.88
N THR A 48 9.47 -14.55 2.92
CA THR A 48 8.18 -14.10 3.45
C THR A 48 8.37 -12.82 4.27
N LEU A 49 7.27 -12.17 4.68
CA LEU A 49 7.39 -11.03 5.59
C LEU A 49 7.98 -11.44 6.95
N ASP A 50 7.50 -12.56 7.51
CA ASP A 50 7.98 -13.04 8.81
C ASP A 50 9.47 -13.38 8.76
N GLU A 51 9.93 -14.12 7.73
CA GLU A 51 11.35 -14.39 7.52
C GLU A 51 12.17 -13.09 7.39
N ALA A 52 11.63 -12.08 6.71
CA ALA A 52 12.31 -10.79 6.56
C ALA A 52 12.37 -10.00 7.88
N LEU A 53 11.35 -10.11 8.72
CA LEU A 53 11.33 -9.51 10.06
C LEU A 53 12.30 -10.17 11.02
N ASP A 54 12.43 -11.50 10.98
CA ASP A 54 13.39 -12.25 11.79
C ASP A 54 14.85 -11.89 11.45
N LEU A 55 15.12 -11.51 10.20
CA LEU A 55 16.45 -11.15 9.71
C LEU A 55 16.80 -9.67 9.89
N ARG A 56 15.89 -8.84 10.35
CA ARG A 56 16.19 -7.40 10.56
C ARG A 56 17.13 -7.20 11.76
N GLU A 57 18.18 -6.41 11.58
CA GLU A 57 19.19 -6.12 12.64
C GLU A 57 18.62 -5.30 13.80
N ASN A 58 17.60 -4.52 13.55
CA ASN A 58 17.01 -3.64 14.57
C ASN A 58 15.57 -3.25 14.20
N GLU A 59 14.81 -2.83 15.20
CA GLU A 59 13.41 -2.41 15.06
C GLU A 59 13.23 -0.99 14.48
N LYS A 60 14.29 -0.33 13.99
CA LYS A 60 14.20 1.02 13.41
C LYS A 60 13.30 1.07 12.19
N THR A 61 13.21 -0.04 11.43
CA THR A 61 12.25 -0.17 10.33
C THR A 61 11.08 -1.01 10.83
N SER A 62 9.91 -0.39 10.99
CA SER A 62 8.70 -1.11 11.41
C SER A 62 8.27 -2.16 10.37
N SER A 63 7.61 -3.22 10.84
CA SER A 63 7.02 -4.28 9.99
C SER A 63 6.14 -3.70 8.88
N CYS A 64 5.29 -2.72 9.21
CA CYS A 64 4.43 -2.04 8.23
C CYS A 64 5.21 -1.29 7.16
N SER A 65 6.34 -0.65 7.50
CA SER A 65 7.19 0.05 6.53
C SER A 65 7.87 -0.93 5.57
N MET A 66 8.40 -2.04 6.10
CA MET A 66 9.00 -3.11 5.30
C MET A 66 7.96 -3.77 4.40
N CYS A 67 6.84 -4.19 4.95
CA CYS A 67 5.72 -4.79 4.22
C CYS A 67 5.23 -3.85 3.10
N GLY A 68 5.01 -2.56 3.41
CA GLY A 68 4.58 -1.58 2.42
C GLY A 68 5.56 -1.38 1.28
N THR A 69 6.87 -1.50 1.55
CA THR A 69 7.92 -1.40 0.52
C THR A 69 7.90 -2.62 -0.41
N PHE A 70 7.81 -3.83 0.14
CA PHE A 70 7.67 -5.06 -0.65
C PHE A 70 6.35 -5.11 -1.42
N ARG A 71 5.23 -4.74 -0.78
CA ARG A 71 3.90 -4.76 -1.40
C ARG A 71 3.82 -3.84 -2.61
N ARG A 72 4.34 -2.61 -2.51
CA ARG A 72 4.39 -1.69 -3.67
C ARG A 72 5.16 -2.29 -4.83
N ARG A 73 6.31 -2.89 -4.57
CA ARG A 73 7.12 -3.56 -5.62
C ARG A 73 6.40 -4.77 -6.21
N ALA A 74 5.79 -5.60 -5.38
CA ALA A 74 5.04 -6.77 -5.82
C ALA A 74 3.85 -6.37 -6.72
N MET A 75 3.12 -5.30 -6.37
CA MET A 75 2.06 -4.75 -7.21
C MET A 75 2.57 -4.23 -8.55
N ASP A 76 3.70 -3.52 -8.57
CA ASP A 76 4.29 -3.02 -9.82
C ASP A 76 4.76 -4.18 -10.73
N TYR A 77 5.33 -5.23 -10.13
CA TYR A 77 5.70 -6.44 -10.85
C TYR A 77 4.46 -7.16 -11.42
N ALA A 78 3.47 -7.40 -10.57
CA ALA A 78 2.24 -8.10 -10.94
C ALA A 78 1.49 -7.38 -12.07
N ALA A 79 1.41 -6.05 -12.01
CA ALA A 79 0.76 -5.26 -13.05
C ALA A 79 1.49 -5.34 -14.40
N LYS A 80 2.83 -5.33 -14.39
CA LYS A 80 3.63 -5.55 -15.61
C LYS A 80 3.45 -6.94 -16.18
N ASP A 81 3.41 -7.97 -15.33
CA ASP A 81 3.27 -9.36 -15.72
C ASP A 81 1.92 -9.68 -16.40
N ILE A 82 0.87 -8.92 -16.05
CA ILE A 82 -0.46 -9.06 -16.67
C ILE A 82 -0.75 -7.98 -17.73
N ASP A 83 0.24 -7.17 -18.09
CA ASP A 83 0.14 -6.08 -19.06
C ASP A 83 -1.01 -5.10 -18.74
N ALA A 84 -1.03 -4.63 -17.50
CA ALA A 84 -2.06 -3.71 -17.02
C ALA A 84 -1.78 -2.25 -17.41
N ASP A 85 -2.80 -1.53 -17.89
CA ASP A 85 -2.72 -0.10 -18.17
C ASP A 85 -2.70 0.77 -16.92
N LEU A 86 -3.35 0.30 -15.85
CA LEU A 86 -3.42 0.98 -14.56
C LEU A 86 -3.67 0.02 -13.39
N ILE A 87 -3.34 0.45 -12.18
CA ILE A 87 -3.67 -0.23 -10.93
C ILE A 87 -4.74 0.56 -10.19
N ALA A 88 -5.87 -0.09 -9.85
CA ALA A 88 -6.82 0.42 -8.88
C ALA A 88 -6.58 -0.24 -7.52
N THR A 89 -6.49 0.57 -6.45
CA THR A 89 -6.31 0.07 -5.08
C THR A 89 -7.48 0.47 -4.19
N GLY A 90 -7.85 -0.39 -3.24
CA GLY A 90 -8.94 -0.15 -2.30
C GLY A 90 -8.64 0.84 -1.16
N HIS A 91 -7.59 1.68 -1.30
CA HIS A 91 -7.31 2.69 -0.29
C HIS A 91 -8.47 3.69 -0.17
N ASN A 92 -8.90 3.91 1.06
CA ASN A 92 -10.03 4.76 1.42
C ASN A 92 -9.59 6.14 1.96
N LEU A 93 -10.55 6.93 2.42
CA LEU A 93 -10.32 8.23 3.04
C LEU A 93 -9.41 8.12 4.27
N ASP A 94 -9.72 7.19 5.18
CA ASP A 94 -8.98 6.99 6.42
C ASP A 94 -7.52 6.61 6.16
N ASP A 95 -7.24 5.75 5.18
CA ASP A 95 -5.87 5.40 4.76
C ASP A 95 -5.09 6.62 4.27
N THR A 96 -5.76 7.49 3.51
CA THR A 96 -5.14 8.71 2.98
C THR A 96 -4.79 9.67 4.10
N LEU A 97 -5.71 9.92 5.03
CA LEU A 97 -5.49 10.81 6.16
C LEU A 97 -4.39 10.32 7.10
N GLN A 98 -4.42 9.03 7.46
CA GLN A 98 -3.37 8.41 8.29
C GLN A 98 -2.00 8.53 7.62
N THR A 99 -1.92 8.25 6.33
CA THR A 99 -0.65 8.35 5.59
C THR A 99 -0.14 9.78 5.53
N PHE A 100 -1.02 10.76 5.35
CA PHE A 100 -0.65 12.18 5.37
C PHE A 100 -0.06 12.59 6.72
N VAL A 101 -0.74 12.25 7.83
CA VAL A 101 -0.26 12.58 9.17
C VAL A 101 1.10 11.91 9.44
N ILE A 102 1.27 10.64 9.06
CA ILE A 102 2.56 9.93 9.19
C ILE A 102 3.66 10.66 8.43
N ASN A 103 3.43 11.03 7.17
CA ASN A 103 4.42 11.74 6.35
C ASN A 103 4.78 13.10 6.95
N MET A 104 3.79 13.84 7.45
CA MET A 104 4.02 15.13 8.12
C MET A 104 4.85 14.97 9.41
N LEU A 105 4.54 13.98 10.24
CA LEU A 105 5.27 13.70 11.49
C LEU A 105 6.70 13.21 11.24
N SER A 106 6.94 12.54 10.12
CA SER A 106 8.29 12.11 9.70
C SER A 106 9.08 13.17 8.93
N GLY A 107 8.48 14.33 8.63
CA GLY A 107 9.11 15.40 7.84
C GLY A 107 9.29 15.06 6.36
N ASP A 108 8.59 14.05 5.84
CA ASP A 108 8.71 13.61 4.44
C ASP A 108 7.78 14.41 3.50
N THR A 109 8.17 15.64 3.23
CA THR A 109 7.44 16.53 2.32
C THR A 109 7.37 16.01 0.88
N THR A 110 8.31 15.17 0.47
CA THR A 110 8.29 14.55 -0.86
C THR A 110 7.10 13.59 -0.98
N GLN A 111 6.87 12.74 0.03
CA GLN A 111 5.72 11.83 0.04
C GLN A 111 4.40 12.58 0.14
N VAL A 112 4.36 13.74 0.80
CA VAL A 112 3.16 14.60 0.82
C VAL A 112 2.80 15.06 -0.61
N GLY A 113 3.77 15.42 -1.44
CA GLY A 113 3.56 15.79 -2.84
C GLY A 113 2.98 14.65 -3.72
N TRP A 114 3.05 13.39 -3.27
CA TRP A 114 2.52 12.22 -3.98
C TRP A 114 1.18 11.71 -3.43
N MET A 115 0.51 12.50 -2.59
CA MET A 115 -0.75 12.10 -1.94
C MET A 115 -1.99 12.18 -2.85
N ASN A 116 -1.88 12.80 -4.02
CA ASN A 116 -2.99 12.84 -4.99
C ASN A 116 -3.49 11.41 -5.30
N PRO A 117 -4.81 11.16 -5.31
CA PRO A 117 -5.37 9.82 -5.54
C PRO A 117 -5.12 9.27 -6.95
N ASP A 118 -4.84 10.13 -7.92
CA ASP A 118 -4.45 9.76 -9.27
C ASP A 118 -2.98 10.11 -9.48
N THR A 119 -2.14 9.10 -9.38
CA THR A 119 -0.70 9.28 -9.52
C THR A 119 -0.15 8.48 -10.68
N SER A 120 0.67 9.13 -11.49
CA SER A 120 1.48 8.54 -12.57
C SER A 120 2.98 8.63 -12.25
N ALA A 121 3.34 8.36 -11.01
CA ALA A 121 4.73 8.50 -10.54
C ALA A 121 5.73 7.61 -11.29
N ASN A 122 5.30 6.42 -11.68
CA ASN A 122 6.05 5.47 -12.49
C ASN A 122 5.32 5.29 -13.82
N SER A 123 5.86 4.50 -14.72
CA SER A 123 5.25 4.18 -16.02
C SER A 123 3.79 3.67 -15.93
N LEU A 124 3.34 3.28 -14.74
CA LEU A 124 2.01 2.74 -14.50
C LEU A 124 1.18 3.68 -13.61
N ARG A 125 0.02 4.08 -14.12
CA ARG A 125 -0.95 4.92 -13.40
C ARG A 125 -1.59 4.15 -12.26
N LYS A 126 -1.73 4.81 -11.09
CA LYS A 126 -2.41 4.25 -9.91
C LYS A 126 -3.58 5.15 -9.54
N ILE A 127 -4.74 4.53 -9.30
CA ILE A 127 -5.94 5.24 -8.86
C ILE A 127 -6.47 4.64 -7.55
N LYS A 128 -7.18 5.46 -6.79
CA LYS A 128 -7.80 5.09 -5.50
C LYS A 128 -9.29 5.44 -5.55
N PRO A 129 -10.14 4.56 -6.08
CA PRO A 129 -11.56 4.85 -6.26
C PRO A 129 -12.31 5.20 -4.96
N PHE A 130 -11.84 4.72 -3.81
CA PHE A 130 -12.47 4.92 -2.50
C PHE A 130 -11.86 6.05 -1.67
N CYS A 131 -11.01 6.91 -2.27
CA CYS A 131 -10.25 7.92 -1.53
C CYS A 131 -11.10 8.97 -0.78
N GLU A 132 -12.39 9.11 -1.10
CA GLU A 132 -13.35 10.01 -0.44
C GLU A 132 -14.37 9.27 0.44
N ILE A 133 -14.29 7.94 0.53
CA ILE A 133 -15.24 7.12 1.29
C ILE A 133 -14.61 6.73 2.63
N TYR A 134 -15.37 6.87 3.71
CA TYR A 134 -14.94 6.48 5.06
C TYR A 134 -14.78 4.95 5.16
N GLU A 135 -13.76 4.50 5.92
CA GLU A 135 -13.59 3.06 6.22
C GLU A 135 -14.86 2.44 6.80
N ALA A 136 -15.54 3.16 7.71
CA ALA A 136 -16.77 2.71 8.33
C ALA A 136 -17.93 2.50 7.32
N GLU A 137 -18.02 3.33 6.27
CA GLU A 137 -19.02 3.18 5.21
C GLU A 137 -18.76 1.94 4.36
N ILE A 138 -17.48 1.65 4.06
CA ILE A 138 -17.08 0.46 3.32
C ILE A 138 -17.42 -0.80 4.13
N VAL A 139 -17.09 -0.81 5.42
CA VAL A 139 -17.41 -1.93 6.32
C VAL A 139 -18.93 -2.13 6.43
N PHE A 140 -19.69 -1.04 6.60
CA PHE A 140 -21.15 -1.09 6.65
C PHE A 140 -21.75 -1.64 5.35
N TYR A 141 -21.25 -1.19 4.20
CA TYR A 141 -21.67 -1.69 2.89
C TYR A 141 -21.39 -3.19 2.74
N ALA A 142 -20.17 -3.63 3.08
CA ALA A 142 -19.80 -5.04 3.01
C ALA A 142 -20.68 -5.91 3.92
N PHE A 143 -20.92 -5.45 5.15
CA PHE A 143 -21.76 -6.16 6.11
C PHE A 143 -23.23 -6.27 5.66
N THR A 144 -23.82 -5.17 5.16
CA THR A 144 -25.23 -5.15 4.73
C THR A 144 -25.49 -5.90 3.43
N ASN A 145 -24.44 -6.19 2.65
CA ASN A 145 -24.54 -6.96 1.41
C ASN A 145 -23.96 -8.39 1.55
N ASP A 146 -23.76 -8.86 2.79
CA ASP A 146 -23.21 -10.20 3.08
C ASP A 146 -21.90 -10.50 2.31
N MET A 147 -21.10 -9.45 2.03
CA MET A 147 -19.82 -9.62 1.37
C MET A 147 -18.80 -10.20 2.34
N PRO A 148 -18.08 -11.27 1.97
CA PRO A 148 -17.03 -11.79 2.82
C PRO A 148 -15.85 -10.82 2.91
N PHE A 149 -15.36 -10.58 4.11
CA PHE A 149 -14.16 -9.79 4.35
C PHE A 149 -13.37 -10.36 5.52
N GLN A 150 -12.07 -10.11 5.54
CA GLN A 150 -11.21 -10.54 6.63
C GLN A 150 -11.41 -9.62 7.83
N SER A 151 -11.75 -10.19 8.98
CA SER A 151 -11.98 -9.46 10.23
C SER A 151 -10.76 -9.44 11.14
N GLU A 152 -9.91 -10.47 11.06
CA GLU A 152 -8.72 -10.56 11.90
C GLU A 152 -7.65 -9.53 11.51
N PRO A 153 -7.13 -8.77 12.48
CA PRO A 153 -6.08 -7.79 12.21
C PRO A 153 -4.75 -8.48 11.92
N CYS A 154 -3.87 -7.79 11.17
CA CYS A 154 -2.50 -8.25 10.96
C CYS A 154 -1.76 -8.36 12.31
N PRO A 155 -1.06 -9.48 12.60
CA PRO A 155 -0.35 -9.65 13.88
C PRO A 155 0.77 -8.61 14.11
N HIS A 156 1.29 -8.00 13.03
CA HIS A 156 2.32 -6.96 13.09
C HIS A 156 1.76 -5.53 13.15
N MET A 157 0.44 -5.35 13.27
CA MET A 157 -0.22 -4.05 13.17
C MET A 157 0.21 -3.07 14.27
N ASN A 158 0.55 -3.56 15.45
CA ASN A 158 0.83 -2.75 16.64
C ASN A 158 2.26 -2.17 16.69
N GLU A 159 3.11 -2.49 15.73
CA GLU A 159 4.49 -1.96 15.68
C GLU A 159 4.59 -0.51 15.16
N GLY A 160 3.50 0.10 14.75
CA GLY A 160 3.54 1.42 14.10
C GLY A 160 2.54 2.42 14.66
N ILE A 161 2.85 3.71 14.47
CA ILE A 161 2.04 4.86 14.90
C ILE A 161 0.64 4.93 14.20
N ARG A 162 0.36 4.07 13.22
CA ARG A 162 -0.86 4.15 12.41
C ARG A 162 -2.13 3.96 13.24
N THR A 163 -2.10 3.09 14.25
CA THR A 163 -3.24 2.85 15.14
C THR A 163 -3.56 4.10 15.96
N ASP A 164 -2.55 4.73 16.54
CA ASP A 164 -2.73 5.96 17.35
C ASP A 164 -3.32 7.10 16.50
N ILE A 165 -2.84 7.24 15.26
CA ILE A 165 -3.35 8.25 14.32
C ILE A 165 -4.80 7.94 13.92
N ARG A 166 -5.16 6.67 13.71
CA ARG A 166 -6.54 6.25 13.42
C ARG A 166 -7.46 6.65 14.57
N GLU A 167 -7.10 6.31 15.80
CA GLU A 167 -7.89 6.63 16.99
C GLU A 167 -8.05 8.15 17.17
N PHE A 168 -6.97 8.90 17.00
CA PHE A 168 -6.98 10.35 17.05
C PHE A 168 -7.95 10.95 16.01
N LEU A 169 -7.85 10.56 14.74
CA LEU A 169 -8.71 11.06 13.67
C LEU A 169 -10.18 10.67 13.89
N ASN A 170 -10.44 9.45 14.36
CA ASN A 170 -11.78 9.00 14.69
C ASN A 170 -12.39 9.78 15.87
N SER A 171 -11.58 10.05 16.89
CA SER A 171 -12.01 10.86 18.04
C SER A 171 -12.40 12.28 17.61
N LEU A 172 -11.61 12.91 16.75
CA LEU A 172 -11.93 14.24 16.22
C LEU A 172 -13.20 14.24 15.36
N GLU A 173 -13.39 13.25 14.50
CA GLU A 173 -14.56 13.11 13.64
C GLU A 173 -15.83 12.91 14.47
N ASN A 174 -15.77 12.12 15.55
CA ASN A 174 -16.89 11.92 16.47
C ASN A 174 -17.29 13.19 17.22
N GLN A 175 -16.32 14.06 17.51
CA GLN A 175 -16.60 15.34 18.18
C GLN A 175 -17.10 16.41 17.20
N ARG A 176 -16.63 16.38 15.96
CA ARG A 176 -16.91 17.38 14.92
C ARG A 176 -16.99 16.70 13.57
N SER A 177 -18.18 16.29 13.19
CA SER A 177 -18.43 15.63 11.90
C SER A 177 -17.93 16.44 10.71
N GLY A 178 -17.31 15.79 9.75
CA GLY A 178 -16.76 16.36 8.53
C GLY A 178 -15.30 16.83 8.62
N ILE A 179 -14.63 16.69 9.78
CA ILE A 179 -13.20 17.02 9.92
C ILE A 179 -12.34 16.21 8.96
N LYS A 180 -12.61 14.92 8.80
CA LYS A 180 -11.86 14.07 7.88
C LYS A 180 -11.96 14.56 6.43
N ASN A 181 -13.16 14.91 5.96
CA ASN A 181 -13.35 15.45 4.62
C ASN A 181 -12.63 16.81 4.44
N ASN A 182 -12.71 17.69 5.43
CA ASN A 182 -12.01 18.97 5.39
C ASN A 182 -10.49 18.79 5.33
N LEU A 183 -9.95 17.83 6.10
CA LEU A 183 -8.54 17.50 6.07
C LEU A 183 -8.15 16.93 4.70
N TYR A 184 -8.95 16.03 4.11
CA TYR A 184 -8.72 15.50 2.77
C TYR A 184 -8.64 16.61 1.70
N GLN A 185 -9.59 17.55 1.70
CA GLN A 185 -9.55 18.69 0.77
C GLN A 185 -8.29 19.54 0.94
N SER A 186 -7.79 19.65 2.16
CA SER A 186 -6.53 20.34 2.45
C SER A 186 -5.33 19.57 1.93
N ILE A 187 -5.34 18.22 2.07
CA ILE A 187 -4.28 17.34 1.57
C ILE A 187 -4.11 17.48 0.05
N ILE A 188 -5.20 17.48 -0.70
CA ILE A 188 -5.13 17.62 -2.16
C ILE A 188 -4.45 18.94 -2.53
N LYS A 189 -4.87 20.05 -1.93
CA LYS A 189 -4.28 21.38 -2.19
C LYS A 189 -2.79 21.43 -1.81
N VAL A 190 -2.42 20.89 -0.65
CA VAL A 190 -1.02 20.86 -0.20
C VAL A 190 -0.18 19.95 -1.09
N SER A 191 -0.70 18.80 -1.47
CA SER A 191 -0.02 17.88 -2.39
C SER A 191 0.32 18.54 -3.73
N ASP A 192 -0.61 19.28 -4.32
CA ASP A 192 -0.40 19.98 -5.59
C ASP A 192 0.69 21.06 -5.46
N VAL A 193 0.68 21.83 -4.38
CA VAL A 193 1.73 22.83 -4.11
C VAL A 193 3.10 22.19 -3.93
N MET A 194 3.18 21.14 -3.13
CA MET A 194 4.44 20.43 -2.86
C MET A 194 5.00 19.72 -4.09
N LYS A 195 4.15 19.15 -4.93
CA LYS A 195 4.54 18.52 -6.20
C LYS A 195 5.19 19.54 -7.15
N ASN A 196 4.60 20.71 -7.26
CA ASN A 196 5.10 21.79 -8.11
C ASN A 196 6.42 22.40 -7.59
N SER A 197 6.61 22.42 -6.27
CA SER A 197 7.83 22.95 -5.63
C SER A 197 9.02 21.96 -5.71
N ASN A 198 8.76 20.67 -5.78
CA ASN A 198 9.77 19.60 -5.85
C ASN A 198 10.17 19.25 -7.30
N SER A 199 10.27 20.22 -8.19
CA SER A 199 10.62 20.04 -9.61
C SER A 199 12.02 19.47 -9.87
N ASN A 200 12.87 19.29 -8.86
CA ASN A 200 14.12 18.54 -8.93
C ASN A 200 13.90 17.02 -8.82
N SER A 201 13.14 16.45 -9.76
CA SER A 201 13.05 14.99 -9.86
C SER A 201 14.43 14.44 -10.22
N LYS A 202 15.04 13.65 -9.32
CA LYS A 202 16.24 12.87 -9.62
C LYS A 202 15.97 12.05 -10.87
N GLU A 203 16.94 11.98 -11.77
CA GLU A 203 16.84 11.15 -12.97
C GLU A 203 16.49 9.71 -12.58
N LYS A 204 15.47 9.17 -13.26
CA LYS A 204 15.08 7.77 -13.08
C LYS A 204 16.04 6.89 -13.85
N THR A 205 16.54 5.86 -13.19
CA THR A 205 17.40 4.81 -13.73
C THR A 205 16.73 3.46 -13.57
N ASN A 206 17.25 2.44 -14.20
CA ASN A 206 16.80 1.07 -13.97
C ASN A 206 17.73 0.40 -12.95
N CYS A 207 17.15 -0.29 -11.99
CA CYS A 207 17.87 -1.05 -10.97
C CYS A 207 18.74 -2.12 -11.62
N GLU A 208 20.06 -2.13 -11.34
CA GLU A 208 21.01 -3.12 -11.87
C GLU A 208 20.69 -4.57 -11.45
N LYS A 209 19.90 -4.77 -10.37
CA LYS A 209 19.53 -6.08 -9.86
C LYS A 209 18.22 -6.63 -10.40
N CYS A 210 17.17 -5.81 -10.49
CA CYS A 210 15.82 -6.27 -10.86
C CYS A 210 15.23 -5.55 -12.08
N GLY A 211 15.95 -4.61 -12.70
CA GLY A 211 15.50 -3.86 -13.87
C GLY A 211 14.34 -2.87 -13.62
N SER A 212 13.88 -2.72 -12.40
CA SER A 212 12.77 -1.81 -12.08
C SER A 212 13.23 -0.36 -11.97
N GLU A 213 12.37 0.59 -12.34
CA GLU A 213 12.67 2.02 -12.19
C GLU A 213 13.01 2.39 -10.73
N CYS A 214 14.06 3.17 -10.55
CA CYS A 214 14.50 3.71 -9.27
C CYS A 214 15.29 5.01 -9.47
N THR A 215 15.70 5.67 -8.40
CA THR A 215 16.48 6.92 -8.42
C THR A 215 17.97 6.70 -8.12
N GLY A 216 18.49 5.52 -8.32
CA GLY A 216 19.89 5.15 -8.08
C GLY A 216 20.22 3.82 -8.73
N ASN A 217 21.44 3.29 -8.52
CA ASN A 217 21.89 2.05 -9.16
C ASN A 217 21.10 0.81 -8.69
N VAL A 218 20.71 0.79 -7.42
CA VAL A 218 19.95 -0.33 -6.83
C VAL A 218 18.72 0.22 -6.11
N CYS A 219 17.55 -0.36 -6.40
CA CYS A 219 16.30 0.08 -5.79
C CYS A 219 16.22 -0.27 -4.30
N SER A 220 15.36 0.44 -3.55
CA SER A 220 15.18 0.26 -2.11
C SER A 220 14.86 -1.20 -1.71
N VAL A 221 14.05 -1.90 -2.51
CA VAL A 221 13.71 -3.31 -2.26
C VAL A 221 14.91 -4.22 -2.41
N CYS A 222 15.66 -4.10 -3.51
CA CYS A 222 16.87 -4.91 -3.70
C CYS A 222 17.92 -4.61 -2.63
N THR A 223 18.09 -3.34 -2.23
CA THR A 223 18.98 -2.97 -1.13
C THR A 223 18.54 -3.61 0.19
N MET A 224 17.24 -3.61 0.47
CA MET A 224 16.67 -4.23 1.67
C MET A 224 16.88 -5.75 1.67
N VAL A 225 16.55 -6.44 0.57
CA VAL A 225 16.74 -7.90 0.44
C VAL A 225 18.21 -8.29 0.59
N LEU A 226 19.13 -7.53 -0.03
CA LEU A 226 20.57 -7.80 0.10
C LEU A 226 21.06 -7.67 1.54
N LYS A 227 20.60 -6.63 2.26
CA LYS A 227 20.92 -6.46 3.69
C LYS A 227 20.38 -7.61 4.55
N LEU A 228 19.12 -8.00 4.32
CA LEU A 228 18.52 -9.11 5.07
C LEU A 228 19.24 -10.44 4.83
N LYS A 229 19.64 -10.72 3.58
CA LYS A 229 20.40 -11.93 3.26
C LYS A 229 21.81 -11.93 3.81
N SER A 230 22.46 -10.77 3.96
CA SER A 230 23.78 -10.68 4.60
C SER A 230 23.74 -11.01 6.10
N ASN A 231 22.59 -10.93 6.74
CA ASN A 231 22.40 -11.26 8.15
C ASN A 231 22.13 -12.76 8.39
N GLN A 232 21.97 -13.55 7.31
CA GLN A 232 21.85 -15.02 7.40
C GLN A 232 23.19 -15.74 7.54
N THR A 233 24.31 -15.04 7.33
CA THR A 233 25.68 -15.57 7.39
C THR A 233 26.32 -15.24 8.71
#